data_40c01bfb93b59a4aefe0e1435765badc
#
_entry.id   40c01bfb93b59a4aefe0e1435765badc
#
_cell.length_a   1.000
_cell.length_b   1.000
_cell.length_c   1.000
_cell.angle_alpha   90.00
_cell.angle_beta   90.00
_cell.angle_gamma   90.00
#
_symmetry.space_group_name_H-M   'P 1'
#
loop_
_entity.id
_entity.type
_entity.pdbx_description
1 polymer ?
#
loop_
_entity_poly.entity_id
_entity_poly.type
_entity_poly.pdbx_seq_one_letter_code
_entity_poly.pdbx_strand_id
1 'polypeptide(L)'
;LYRKFNLKAVPFSTVGIIGHQSTAKSSLLNDMFLADFYVKDKTVDPATKGVFAQFIDDTLVLDSEGQDSVDREDDIDIEKKIAMFVVAASQTIILNINAKMLGCREASSFKLVRHVMQAAAKLEGFEVKKQVLFVLR
;
A
#
# COMPACT_ATOMS: atom_id res chain seq x y z
N LEU A 1 33.95 11.51 6.12
CA LEU A 1 33.28 12.62 6.80
C LEU A 1 31.81 12.23 7.04
N TYR A 2 31.52 11.48 8.11
CA TYR A 2 30.14 11.18 8.50
C TYR A 2 29.59 12.40 9.23
N ARG A 3 28.75 13.19 8.56
CA ARG A 3 27.88 14.14 9.26
C ARG A 3 26.87 13.30 10.07
N LYS A 4 27.00 13.30 11.38
CA LYS A 4 25.93 12.85 12.29
C LYS A 4 24.74 13.79 12.06
N PHE A 5 23.78 13.37 11.25
CA PHE A 5 22.48 14.01 11.25
C PHE A 5 21.84 13.66 12.60
N ASN A 6 21.81 14.63 13.50
CA ASN A 6 20.96 14.55 14.69
C ASN A 6 19.52 14.72 14.22
N LEU A 7 18.98 13.69 13.62
CA LEU A 7 17.55 13.57 13.39
C LEU A 7 16.95 13.40 14.78
N LYS A 8 16.46 14.48 15.37
CA LYS A 8 15.48 14.36 16.43
C LYS A 8 14.37 13.53 15.83
N ALA A 9 14.14 12.34 16.38
CA ALA A 9 13.05 11.48 15.95
C ALA A 9 11.75 12.24 16.27
N VAL A 10 11.24 12.97 15.29
CA VAL A 10 9.90 13.52 15.37
C VAL A 10 8.98 12.31 15.18
N PRO A 11 8.12 12.00 16.16
CA PRO A 11 7.18 10.90 15.99
C PRO A 11 6.25 11.25 14.83
N PHE A 12 6.22 10.40 13.82
CA PHE A 12 5.30 10.52 12.69
C PHE A 12 4.50 9.23 12.54
N SER A 13 3.31 9.36 12.01
CA SER A 13 2.48 8.22 11.64
C SER A 13 2.81 7.75 10.23
N THR A 14 2.66 6.46 9.98
CA THR A 14 2.81 5.92 8.63
C THR A 14 1.54 5.19 8.21
N VAL A 15 0.97 5.61 7.09
CA VAL A 15 -0.22 5.02 6.49
C VAL A 15 0.14 4.48 5.11
N GLY A 16 -0.16 3.21 4.86
CA GLY A 16 0.06 2.61 3.56
C GLY A 16 -1.22 2.04 2.97
N ILE A 17 -1.38 2.14 1.65
CA ILE A 17 -2.52 1.57 0.95
C ILE A 17 -2.10 0.39 0.08
N ILE A 18 -2.88 -0.67 0.11
CA ILE A 18 -2.73 -1.85 -0.74
C ILE A 18 -4.10 -2.15 -1.37
N GLY A 19 -4.10 -2.55 -2.63
CA GLY A 19 -5.32 -2.90 -3.34
C GLY A 19 -5.06 -3.19 -4.81
N HIS A 20 -6.06 -3.73 -5.50
CA HIS A 20 -5.94 -4.05 -6.91
C HIS A 20 -5.67 -2.84 -7.80
N GLN A 21 -5.14 -3.11 -8.99
CA GLN A 21 -5.02 -2.09 -10.01
C GLN A 21 -6.40 -1.48 -10.32
N SER A 22 -6.44 -0.22 -10.69
CA SER A 22 -7.67 0.50 -11.04
C SER A 22 -8.74 0.60 -9.93
N THR A 23 -8.37 0.40 -8.67
CA THR A 23 -9.27 0.62 -7.52
C THR A 23 -9.21 2.03 -6.95
N ALA A 24 -8.66 2.98 -7.71
CA ALA A 24 -8.54 4.39 -7.32
C ALA A 24 -7.84 4.62 -5.96
N LYS A 25 -6.73 3.88 -5.68
CA LYS A 25 -5.95 4.02 -4.44
C LYS A 25 -5.38 5.42 -4.28
N SER A 26 -4.65 5.91 -5.30
CA SER A 26 -4.05 7.24 -5.29
C SER A 26 -5.11 8.34 -5.12
N SER A 27 -6.25 8.21 -5.80
CA SER A 27 -7.38 9.15 -5.62
C SER A 27 -7.93 9.13 -4.20
N LEU A 28 -8.04 7.95 -3.58
CA LEU A 28 -8.48 7.82 -2.19
C LEU A 28 -7.51 8.51 -1.22
N LEU A 29 -6.20 8.31 -1.42
CA LEU A 29 -5.19 8.96 -0.59
C LEU A 29 -5.18 10.48 -0.79
N ASN A 30 -5.34 10.94 -2.03
CA ASN A 30 -5.42 12.37 -2.32
C ASN A 30 -6.64 13.01 -1.62
N ASP A 31 -7.79 12.35 -1.65
CA ASP A 31 -9.00 12.82 -0.99
C ASP A 31 -8.89 12.79 0.54
N MET A 32 -8.28 11.75 1.11
CA MET A 32 -8.20 11.57 2.57
C MET A 32 -7.12 12.42 3.23
N PHE A 33 -5.99 12.60 2.56
CA PHE A 33 -4.80 13.23 3.14
C PHE A 33 -4.43 14.55 2.48
N LEU A 34 -5.19 15.02 1.48
CA LEU A 34 -4.81 16.15 0.62
C LEU A 34 -3.44 15.93 -0.04
N ALA A 35 -3.15 14.67 -0.38
CA ALA A 35 -1.95 14.27 -1.09
C ALA A 35 -2.02 14.66 -2.57
N ASP A 36 -0.89 14.61 -3.24
CA ASP A 36 -0.78 14.87 -4.68
C ASP A 36 -0.12 13.68 -5.39
N PHE A 37 -0.66 12.47 -5.17
CA PHE A 37 -0.24 11.30 -5.90
C PHE A 37 -0.79 11.36 -7.32
N TYR A 38 0.05 10.94 -8.27
CA TYR A 38 -0.36 10.89 -9.66
C TYR A 38 -1.54 9.92 -9.85
N VAL A 39 -2.63 10.46 -10.38
CA VAL A 39 -3.82 9.67 -10.75
C VAL A 39 -3.80 9.47 -12.25
N LYS A 40 -3.78 8.21 -12.69
CA LYS A 40 -3.75 7.85 -14.11
C LYS A 40 -4.99 8.39 -14.84
N ASP A 41 -4.77 9.14 -15.91
CA ASP A 41 -5.80 9.35 -16.91
C ASP A 41 -5.86 8.12 -17.84
N LYS A 42 -7.04 7.75 -18.34
CA LYS A 42 -7.34 6.47 -19.00
C LYS A 42 -6.54 6.16 -20.27
N THR A 43 -5.68 7.06 -20.71
CA THR A 43 -5.04 7.03 -22.05
C THR A 43 -3.55 6.73 -22.07
N VAL A 44 -2.86 6.59 -20.96
CA VAL A 44 -1.39 6.43 -20.92
C VAL A 44 -0.98 5.28 -19.98
N ASP A 45 0.16 4.66 -20.27
CA ASP A 45 0.76 3.49 -19.58
C ASP A 45 0.68 3.47 -18.04
N PRO A 46 0.75 2.28 -17.40
CA PRO A 46 0.60 2.11 -15.96
C PRO A 46 1.55 3.03 -15.19
N ALA A 47 0.97 3.93 -14.43
CA ALA A 47 1.66 5.11 -13.91
C ALA A 47 2.58 4.84 -12.73
N THR A 48 2.29 3.83 -11.91
CA THR A 48 3.01 3.62 -10.66
C THR A 48 3.71 2.28 -10.67
N LYS A 49 5.03 2.27 -10.76
CA LYS A 49 5.83 1.08 -10.49
C LYS A 49 6.44 1.21 -9.10
N GLY A 50 6.03 0.33 -8.17
CA GLY A 50 6.59 0.30 -6.84
C GLY A 50 5.75 1.00 -5.77
N VAL A 51 6.39 1.77 -4.88
CA VAL A 51 5.75 2.51 -3.79
C VAL A 51 6.17 3.96 -3.85
N PHE A 52 5.20 4.86 -3.89
CA PHE A 52 5.41 6.30 -3.77
C PHE A 52 5.14 6.74 -2.35
N ALA A 53 5.94 7.67 -1.86
CA ALA A 53 5.85 8.17 -0.51
C ALA A 53 5.73 9.68 -0.51
N GLN A 54 4.82 10.21 0.29
CA GLN A 54 4.65 11.64 0.50
C GLN A 54 4.47 11.94 1.99
N PHE A 55 5.17 12.95 2.49
CA PHE A 55 4.93 13.48 3.83
C PHE A 55 3.86 14.55 3.76
N ILE A 56 2.84 14.39 4.59
CA ILE A 56 1.74 15.32 4.73
C ILE A 56 1.57 15.58 6.22
N ASP A 57 1.89 16.79 6.64
CA ASP A 57 2.02 17.15 8.04
C ASP A 57 2.92 16.14 8.80
N ASP A 58 2.40 15.47 9.81
CA ASP A 58 3.12 14.46 10.61
C ASP A 58 2.87 13.02 10.14
N THR A 59 2.41 12.84 8.90
CA THR A 59 2.06 11.52 8.37
C THR A 59 2.83 11.21 7.09
N LEU A 60 3.53 10.08 7.10
CA LEU A 60 4.10 9.48 5.89
C LEU A 60 3.03 8.63 5.22
N VAL A 61 2.60 9.03 4.03
CA VAL A 61 1.61 8.30 3.23
C VAL A 61 2.32 7.53 2.13
N LEU A 62 2.02 6.23 2.04
CA LEU A 62 2.59 5.31 1.05
C LEU A 62 1.52 4.85 0.07
N ASP A 63 1.65 5.24 -1.19
CA ASP A 63 0.83 4.74 -2.30
C ASP A 63 1.53 3.57 -2.99
N SER A 64 0.90 2.42 -3.04
CA SER A 64 1.44 1.24 -3.70
C SER A 64 0.83 1.02 -5.08
N GLU A 65 1.66 0.52 -5.99
CA GLU A 65 1.19 0.03 -7.28
C GLU A 65 0.08 -1.01 -7.08
N GLY A 66 -0.92 -0.97 -7.96
CA GLY A 66 -2.03 -1.92 -7.94
C GLY A 66 -1.58 -3.32 -8.37
N GLN A 67 -2.05 -4.30 -7.66
CA GLN A 67 -1.89 -5.71 -8.00
C GLN A 67 -2.90 -6.08 -9.08
N ASP A 68 -2.48 -6.62 -10.14
CA ASP A 68 -3.13 -7.32 -11.26
C ASP A 68 -2.54 -6.92 -12.63
N SER A 69 -1.25 -7.03 -12.80
CA SER A 69 -0.72 -7.21 -14.15
C SER A 69 -0.84 -8.70 -14.49
N VAL A 70 -1.82 -9.03 -15.31
CA VAL A 70 -2.21 -10.39 -15.70
C VAL A 70 -1.11 -11.14 -16.48
N ASP A 71 0.02 -10.51 -16.78
CA ASP A 71 0.85 -10.96 -17.91
C ASP A 71 2.18 -11.62 -17.57
N ARG A 72 2.63 -11.70 -16.30
CA ARG A 72 3.94 -12.36 -16.01
C ARG A 72 4.01 -12.97 -14.61
N GLU A 73 4.53 -14.20 -14.53
CA GLU A 73 4.86 -14.87 -13.25
C GLU A 73 5.85 -14.07 -12.39
N ASP A 74 6.74 -13.29 -13.00
CA ASP A 74 7.69 -12.41 -12.33
C ASP A 74 7.02 -11.26 -11.57
N ASP A 75 5.85 -10.81 -12.00
CA ASP A 75 5.12 -9.71 -11.36
C ASP A 75 4.52 -10.11 -10.01
N ILE A 76 4.19 -11.38 -9.81
CA ILE A 76 3.63 -11.90 -8.54
C ILE A 76 4.63 -11.74 -7.38
N ASP A 77 5.91 -11.94 -7.64
CA ASP A 77 6.94 -11.79 -6.59
C ASP A 77 7.20 -10.31 -6.27
N ILE A 78 7.10 -9.43 -7.24
CA ILE A 78 7.21 -7.98 -7.03
C ILE A 78 6.02 -7.49 -6.21
N GLU A 79 4.81 -7.89 -6.55
CA GLU A 79 3.60 -7.55 -5.81
C GLU A 79 3.67 -7.98 -4.34
N LYS A 80 4.13 -9.20 -4.07
CA LYS A 80 4.36 -9.68 -2.71
C LYS A 80 5.38 -8.83 -1.96
N LYS A 81 6.49 -8.47 -2.61
CA LYS A 81 7.53 -7.62 -2.02
C LYS A 81 7.02 -6.22 -1.69
N ILE A 82 6.22 -5.63 -2.59
CA ILE A 82 5.57 -4.33 -2.37
C ILE A 82 4.61 -4.42 -1.18
N ALA A 83 3.74 -5.44 -1.15
CA ALA A 83 2.82 -5.63 -0.04
C ALA A 83 3.56 -5.85 1.29
N MET A 84 4.63 -6.65 1.30
CA MET A 84 5.47 -6.86 2.49
C MET A 84 6.13 -5.56 2.95
N PHE A 85 6.65 -4.76 2.02
CA PHE A 85 7.26 -3.47 2.35
C PHE A 85 6.23 -2.52 2.99
N VAL A 86 5.06 -2.36 2.36
CA VAL A 86 4.00 -1.48 2.88
C VAL A 86 3.53 -1.96 4.26
N VAL A 87 3.33 -3.27 4.44
CA VAL A 87 2.96 -3.84 5.75
C VAL A 87 4.05 -3.60 6.78
N ALA A 88 5.32 -3.75 6.43
CA ALA A 88 6.43 -3.52 7.35
C ALA A 88 6.54 -2.04 7.76
N ALA A 89 6.46 -1.14 6.78
CA ALA A 89 6.71 0.29 6.96
C ALA A 89 5.52 1.03 7.61
N SER A 90 4.28 0.52 7.47
CA SER A 90 3.07 1.23 7.91
C SER A 90 2.60 0.83 9.29
N GLN A 91 2.14 1.80 10.07
CA GLN A 91 1.39 1.59 11.32
C GLN A 91 -0.09 1.32 11.00
N THR A 92 -0.64 2.03 10.03
CA THR A 92 -2.00 1.83 9.53
C THR A 92 -1.95 1.36 8.07
N ILE A 93 -2.66 0.28 7.78
CA ILE A 93 -2.73 -0.33 6.45
C ILE A 93 -4.17 -0.20 5.95
N ILE A 94 -4.34 0.46 4.81
CA ILE A 94 -5.62 0.56 4.12
C ILE A 94 -5.68 -0.54 3.07
N LEU A 95 -6.63 -1.46 3.22
CA LEU A 95 -6.94 -2.48 2.22
C LEU A 95 -8.11 -1.99 1.37
N ASN A 96 -7.82 -1.52 0.15
CA ASN A 96 -8.82 -1.03 -0.79
C ASN A 96 -9.34 -2.18 -1.66
N ILE A 97 -10.58 -2.60 -1.41
CA ILE A 97 -11.19 -3.80 -1.99
C ILE A 97 -12.37 -3.40 -2.87
N ASN A 98 -12.43 -3.98 -4.07
CA ASN A 98 -13.60 -3.83 -4.94
C ASN A 98 -14.78 -4.63 -4.37
N ALA A 99 -15.85 -3.96 -3.98
CA ALA A 99 -17.05 -4.57 -3.39
C ALA A 99 -17.71 -5.60 -4.33
N LYS A 100 -17.61 -5.40 -5.65
CA LYS A 100 -18.15 -6.35 -6.65
C LYS A 100 -17.42 -7.70 -6.65
N MET A 101 -16.21 -7.73 -6.12
CA MET A 101 -15.40 -8.94 -6.03
C MET A 101 -15.62 -9.70 -4.71
N LEU A 102 -16.39 -9.16 -3.78
CA LEU A 102 -16.72 -9.83 -2.52
C LEU A 102 -17.63 -11.03 -2.81
N GLY A 103 -17.22 -12.19 -2.33
CA GLY A 103 -17.98 -13.42 -2.52
C GLY A 103 -17.55 -14.28 -3.72
N CYS A 104 -16.70 -13.79 -4.61
CA CYS A 104 -16.10 -14.63 -5.66
C CYS A 104 -14.94 -15.43 -5.07
N ARG A 105 -15.00 -16.76 -5.14
CA ARG A 105 -13.94 -17.66 -4.61
C ARG A 105 -12.56 -17.41 -5.24
N GLU A 106 -12.53 -16.93 -6.45
CA GLU A 106 -11.32 -16.60 -7.22
C GLU A 106 -10.91 -15.12 -7.08
N ALA A 107 -11.62 -14.39 -6.24
CA ALA A 107 -11.35 -12.95 -6.10
C ALA A 107 -9.91 -12.73 -5.61
N SER A 108 -9.19 -11.99 -6.39
CA SER A 108 -7.84 -11.49 -6.09
C SER A 108 -7.78 -10.81 -4.72
N SER A 109 -8.91 -10.28 -4.22
CA SER A 109 -9.04 -9.72 -2.87
C SER A 109 -8.66 -10.68 -1.75
N PHE A 110 -8.99 -11.98 -1.86
CA PHE A 110 -8.59 -12.99 -0.88
C PHE A 110 -7.09 -13.27 -0.92
N LYS A 111 -6.50 -13.28 -2.12
CA LYS A 111 -5.04 -13.42 -2.28
C LYS A 111 -4.33 -12.23 -1.62
N LEU A 112 -4.84 -11.02 -1.83
CA LEU A 112 -4.31 -9.80 -1.23
C LEU A 112 -4.34 -9.85 0.29
N VAL A 113 -5.51 -10.10 0.88
CA VAL A 113 -5.67 -10.23 2.34
C VAL A 113 -4.74 -11.31 2.88
N ARG A 114 -4.66 -12.46 2.22
CA ARG A 114 -3.76 -13.54 2.59
C ARG A 114 -2.29 -13.10 2.57
N HIS A 115 -1.85 -12.40 1.53
CA HIS A 115 -0.47 -11.90 1.42
C HIS A 115 -0.15 -10.91 2.54
N VAL A 116 -1.06 -9.98 2.84
CA VAL A 116 -0.91 -9.02 3.93
C VAL A 116 -0.80 -9.73 5.28
N MET A 117 -1.69 -10.69 5.55
CA MET A 117 -1.66 -11.47 6.81
C MET A 117 -0.40 -12.32 6.93
N GLN A 118 0.05 -12.94 5.85
CA GLN A 118 1.31 -13.70 5.82
C GLN A 118 2.52 -12.79 6.02
N ALA A 119 2.51 -11.59 5.43
CA ALA A 119 3.56 -10.61 5.61
C ALA A 119 3.59 -10.13 7.07
N ALA A 120 2.44 -9.81 7.66
CA ALA A 120 2.35 -9.40 9.05
C ALA A 120 2.84 -10.48 10.01
N ALA A 121 2.49 -11.76 9.76
CA ALA A 121 2.92 -12.89 10.57
C ALA A 121 4.45 -13.13 10.51
N LYS A 122 5.10 -12.80 9.40
CA LYS A 122 6.57 -12.93 9.24
C LYS A 122 7.36 -11.81 9.94
N LEU A 123 6.70 -10.74 10.33
CA LEU A 123 7.28 -9.61 11.06
C LEU A 123 7.32 -9.87 12.58
N GLU A 124 7.41 -11.13 13.00
CA GLU A 124 7.56 -11.52 14.41
C GLU A 124 8.75 -10.78 15.04
N GLY A 125 8.49 -10.10 16.15
CA GLY A 125 9.48 -9.26 16.84
C GLY A 125 9.26 -7.75 16.71
N PHE A 126 8.38 -7.29 15.85
CA PHE A 126 7.90 -5.91 15.85
C PHE A 126 6.67 -5.82 16.78
N GLU A 127 6.88 -5.37 18.02
CA GLU A 127 5.79 -5.13 19.00
C GLU A 127 4.83 -3.98 18.62
N VAL A 128 4.92 -3.47 17.41
CA VAL A 128 4.07 -2.36 16.97
C VAL A 128 2.71 -2.90 16.56
N LYS A 129 1.68 -2.55 17.32
CA LYS A 129 0.29 -2.82 16.95
C LYS A 129 -0.01 -2.14 15.62
N LYS A 130 -0.34 -2.92 14.61
CA LYS A 130 -0.76 -2.43 13.30
C LYS A 130 -2.27 -2.33 13.24
N GLN A 131 -2.77 -1.24 12.64
CA GLN A 131 -4.18 -1.08 12.33
C GLN A 131 -4.43 -1.48 10.88
N VAL A 132 -5.52 -2.19 10.62
CA VAL A 132 -5.94 -2.55 9.27
C VAL A 132 -7.34 -1.99 9.04
N LEU A 133 -7.46 -1.14 8.04
CA LEU A 133 -8.70 -0.52 7.62
C LEU A 133 -9.13 -1.12 6.28
N PHE A 134 -10.34 -1.69 6.23
CA PHE A 134 -10.93 -2.18 5.00
C PHE A 134 -11.79 -1.09 4.36
N VAL A 135 -11.46 -0.72 3.14
CA VAL A 135 -12.27 0.19 2.33
C VAL A 135 -12.89 -0.59 1.19
N LEU A 136 -14.21 -0.60 1.14
CA LEU A 136 -15.01 -1.28 0.12
C LEU A 136 -15.55 -0.24 -0.87
N ARG A 137 -15.27 -0.41 -2.13
CA ARG A 137 -15.72 0.46 -3.23
C ARG A 137 -16.36 -0.31 -4.37
#